data_f8a720d844f4e85699abc1ccc5ff2faf
#
_entry.id   f8a720d844f4e85699abc1ccc5ff2faf
#
_cell.length_a   1.000
_cell.length_b   1.000
_cell.length_c   1.000
_cell.angle_alpha   90.00
_cell.angle_beta   90.00
_cell.angle_gamma   90.00
#
_symmetry.space_group_name_H-M   'P 1'
#
loop_
_entity.id
_entity.type
_entity.pdbx_description
1 polymer ?
#
loop_
_entity_poly.entity_id
_entity_poly.type
_entity_poly.pdbx_seq_one_letter_code
_entity_poly.pdbx_strand_id
1 'polypeptide(L)'
;MSRSAGGVSKQVLDIFQDAGMLDIGRHDGHHTKTEYREMARAEGITDRHLIAQRTPITNSGTWVKVRNIVQDLGHYQRESGAGNQMRQITPETIRGFIASKVAEGVSDSYVKSIRMACNKFAACLGDAEKSAKIFDVTKEFAGAGINKELDQIRFNDPQAVIDHISDPKCQIIAEIQLSTGLRVNDARYIRLNPDGHTIEVHSKAGRVVPQQEIGADLWQKVASYAEEGKNTVSLATYDHYRYEVGKAARAAGETVARTHSFRHNYAYNLNNDLQAAGAGKYSAQAQVSRALYHERLDIAPRYIDN
;
A
#
# COMPACT_ATOMS: atom_id res chain seq x y z
N MET A 1 23.36 -17.67 -33.42
CA MET A 1 24.08 -16.75 -32.50
C MET A 1 23.14 -16.45 -31.34
N SER A 2 23.43 -16.97 -30.14
CA SER A 2 22.66 -16.67 -28.92
C SER A 2 22.91 -15.20 -28.57
N ARG A 3 21.86 -14.39 -28.63
CA ARG A 3 21.91 -13.02 -28.07
C ARG A 3 22.26 -13.16 -26.60
N SER A 4 23.32 -12.49 -26.13
CA SER A 4 23.66 -12.45 -24.72
C SER A 4 22.43 -12.01 -23.93
N ALA A 5 22.04 -12.80 -22.95
CA ALA A 5 20.96 -12.40 -22.06
C ALA A 5 21.34 -11.05 -21.42
N GLY A 6 20.53 -10.03 -21.60
CA GLY A 6 20.74 -8.71 -21.00
C GLY A 6 20.84 -8.80 -19.48
N GLY A 7 21.18 -7.70 -18.80
CA GLY A 7 21.19 -7.65 -17.34
C GLY A 7 19.85 -8.13 -16.72
N VAL A 8 19.87 -8.58 -15.46
CA VAL A 8 18.66 -9.10 -14.76
C VAL A 8 17.47 -8.13 -14.91
N SER A 9 17.72 -6.84 -14.73
CA SER A 9 16.67 -5.82 -14.84
C SER A 9 15.98 -5.80 -16.20
N LYS A 10 16.75 -5.96 -17.28
CA LYS A 10 16.20 -6.01 -18.64
C LYS A 10 15.40 -7.31 -18.86
N GLN A 11 15.93 -8.45 -18.44
CA GLN A 11 15.23 -9.74 -18.57
C GLN A 11 13.89 -9.72 -17.83
N VAL A 12 13.84 -9.15 -16.60
CA VAL A 12 12.59 -9.03 -15.83
C VAL A 12 11.60 -8.16 -16.58
N LEU A 13 12.01 -7.01 -17.10
CA LEU A 13 11.12 -6.14 -17.86
C LEU A 13 10.58 -6.83 -19.11
N ASP A 14 11.45 -7.44 -19.91
CA ASP A 14 11.10 -8.13 -21.16
C ASP A 14 10.09 -9.28 -20.88
N ILE A 15 10.28 -10.08 -19.82
CA ILE A 15 9.38 -11.19 -19.46
C ILE A 15 7.98 -10.69 -19.14
N PHE A 16 7.85 -9.60 -18.36
CA PHE A 16 6.56 -9.04 -18.01
C PHE A 16 5.87 -8.35 -19.19
N GLN A 17 6.63 -7.68 -20.06
CA GLN A 17 6.11 -7.06 -21.29
C GLN A 17 5.64 -8.10 -22.31
N ASP A 18 6.46 -9.12 -22.59
CA ASP A 18 6.12 -10.20 -23.53
C ASP A 18 4.86 -10.96 -23.09
N ALA A 19 4.64 -11.08 -21.78
CA ALA A 19 3.45 -11.71 -21.22
C ALA A 19 2.21 -10.80 -21.17
N GLY A 20 2.30 -9.53 -21.58
CA GLY A 20 1.21 -8.55 -21.45
C GLY A 20 0.82 -8.25 -20.00
N MET A 21 1.75 -8.44 -19.06
CA MET A 21 1.46 -8.32 -17.63
C MET A 21 1.82 -6.94 -17.04
N LEU A 22 2.12 -5.96 -17.90
CA LEU A 22 2.33 -4.56 -17.53
C LEU A 22 1.34 -3.68 -18.31
N ASP A 23 0.48 -3.01 -17.57
CA ASP A 23 -0.44 -2.00 -18.09
C ASP A 23 -0.37 -0.75 -17.18
N ILE A 24 0.77 -0.04 -17.28
CA ILE A 24 1.10 1.09 -16.41
C ILE A 24 1.03 2.38 -17.20
N GLY A 25 0.33 3.35 -16.66
CA GLY A 25 0.20 4.67 -17.27
C GLY A 25 -1.21 4.92 -17.81
N ARG A 26 -1.36 6.07 -18.47
CA ARG A 26 -2.61 6.46 -19.15
C ARG A 26 -2.32 6.43 -20.65
N HIS A 27 -2.81 5.42 -21.31
CA HIS A 27 -2.74 5.26 -22.77
C HIS A 27 -4.07 4.70 -23.28
N ASP A 28 -4.30 4.77 -24.58
CA ASP A 28 -5.48 4.18 -25.18
C ASP A 28 -5.50 2.67 -24.94
N GLY A 29 -6.63 2.18 -24.42
CA GLY A 29 -6.79 0.78 -24.03
C GLY A 29 -6.26 0.42 -22.63
N HIS A 30 -5.84 1.42 -21.82
CA HIS A 30 -5.51 1.19 -20.41
C HIS A 30 -6.75 0.77 -19.63
N HIS A 31 -6.64 -0.35 -18.90
CA HIS A 31 -7.68 -0.83 -18.00
C HIS A 31 -7.26 -0.71 -16.54
N THR A 32 -8.22 -0.40 -15.68
CA THR A 32 -8.03 -0.44 -14.25
C THR A 32 -7.93 -1.90 -13.76
N LYS A 33 -7.35 -2.08 -12.60
CA LYS A 33 -7.30 -3.41 -11.96
C LYS A 33 -8.68 -4.03 -11.76
N THR A 34 -9.72 -3.21 -11.58
CA THR A 34 -11.10 -3.67 -11.40
C THR A 34 -11.64 -4.21 -12.71
N GLU A 35 -11.49 -3.47 -13.80
CA GLU A 35 -11.90 -3.91 -15.14
C GLU A 35 -11.25 -5.23 -15.56
N TYR A 36 -9.93 -5.39 -15.37
CA TYR A 36 -9.27 -6.67 -15.63
C TYR A 36 -9.86 -7.83 -14.82
N ARG A 37 -10.26 -7.60 -13.58
CA ARG A 37 -10.88 -8.63 -12.75
C ARG A 37 -12.31 -8.95 -13.20
N GLU A 38 -13.03 -7.97 -13.68
CA GLU A 38 -14.37 -8.15 -14.26
C GLU A 38 -14.28 -8.92 -15.57
N MET A 39 -13.33 -8.59 -16.44
CA MET A 39 -13.05 -9.34 -17.66
C MET A 39 -12.75 -10.82 -17.37
N ALA A 40 -11.86 -11.10 -16.41
CA ALA A 40 -11.54 -12.46 -16.01
C ALA A 40 -12.76 -13.22 -15.46
N ARG A 41 -13.66 -12.55 -14.72
CA ARG A 41 -14.92 -13.16 -14.26
C ARG A 41 -15.89 -13.42 -15.41
N ALA A 42 -15.97 -12.52 -16.37
CA ALA A 42 -16.78 -12.68 -17.57
C ALA A 42 -16.31 -13.89 -18.41
N GLU A 43 -15.00 -14.22 -18.36
CA GLU A 43 -14.42 -15.45 -18.94
C GLU A 43 -14.70 -16.72 -18.10
N GLY A 44 -15.49 -16.61 -17.03
CA GLY A 44 -15.84 -17.74 -16.16
C GLY A 44 -14.81 -18.07 -15.07
N ILE A 45 -13.79 -17.25 -14.87
CA ILE A 45 -12.79 -17.46 -13.82
C ILE A 45 -13.34 -16.97 -12.48
N THR A 46 -13.61 -17.90 -11.56
CA THR A 46 -14.14 -17.61 -10.23
C THR A 46 -13.06 -17.63 -9.15
N ASP A 47 -11.97 -18.35 -9.36
CA ASP A 47 -10.86 -18.43 -8.41
C ASP A 47 -10.14 -17.08 -8.29
N ARG A 48 -10.16 -16.51 -7.08
CA ARG A 48 -9.53 -15.22 -6.79
C ARG A 48 -8.02 -15.20 -6.97
N HIS A 49 -7.36 -16.34 -6.80
CA HIS A 49 -5.92 -16.46 -7.00
C HIS A 49 -5.58 -16.47 -8.48
N LEU A 50 -6.33 -17.21 -9.30
CA LEU A 50 -6.17 -17.21 -10.75
C LEU A 50 -6.47 -15.83 -11.35
N ILE A 51 -7.54 -15.16 -10.90
CA ILE A 51 -7.84 -13.79 -11.30
C ILE A 51 -6.66 -12.87 -10.96
N ALA A 52 -6.11 -12.95 -9.73
CA ALA A 52 -4.99 -12.11 -9.34
C ALA A 52 -3.72 -12.39 -10.15
N GLN A 53 -3.48 -13.62 -10.53
CA GLN A 53 -2.34 -14.01 -11.37
C GLN A 53 -2.45 -13.45 -12.78
N ARG A 54 -3.62 -13.52 -13.40
CA ARG A 54 -3.90 -13.05 -14.77
C ARG A 54 -4.07 -11.52 -14.87
N THR A 55 -4.38 -10.85 -13.76
CA THR A 55 -4.55 -9.39 -13.76
C THR A 55 -3.20 -8.68 -13.97
N PRO A 56 -3.00 -7.89 -15.03
CA PRO A 56 -1.79 -7.11 -15.23
C PRO A 56 -1.47 -6.16 -14.07
N ILE A 57 -0.23 -5.74 -13.98
CA ILE A 57 0.20 -4.71 -13.03
C ILE A 57 -0.14 -3.34 -13.62
N THR A 58 -1.12 -2.67 -13.03
CA THR A 58 -1.66 -1.39 -13.50
C THR A 58 -1.13 -0.18 -12.71
N ASN A 59 -0.25 -0.41 -11.74
CA ASN A 59 0.26 0.64 -10.86
C ASN A 59 1.79 0.60 -10.74
N SER A 60 2.44 1.74 -10.94
CA SER A 60 3.90 1.87 -10.91
C SER A 60 4.52 1.44 -9.58
N GLY A 61 3.90 1.77 -8.44
CA GLY A 61 4.40 1.35 -7.13
C GLY A 61 4.35 -0.16 -6.92
N THR A 62 3.30 -0.82 -7.43
CA THR A 62 3.21 -2.29 -7.45
C THR A 62 4.29 -2.88 -8.34
N TRP A 63 4.52 -2.29 -9.52
CA TRP A 63 5.56 -2.73 -10.44
C TRP A 63 6.94 -2.63 -9.81
N VAL A 64 7.30 -1.50 -9.24
CA VAL A 64 8.58 -1.31 -8.57
C VAL A 64 8.82 -2.39 -7.51
N LYS A 65 7.82 -2.69 -6.69
CA LYS A 65 7.89 -3.76 -5.68
C LYS A 65 8.14 -5.14 -6.29
N VAL A 66 7.33 -5.53 -7.26
CA VAL A 66 7.44 -6.84 -7.92
C VAL A 66 8.76 -6.94 -8.65
N ARG A 67 9.13 -5.92 -9.42
CA ARG A 67 10.39 -5.85 -10.16
C ARG A 67 11.59 -6.06 -9.23
N ASN A 68 11.66 -5.31 -8.13
CA ASN A 68 12.80 -5.39 -7.21
C ASN A 68 12.93 -6.81 -6.62
N ILE A 69 11.84 -7.41 -6.17
CA ILE A 69 11.85 -8.78 -5.63
C ILE A 69 12.29 -9.79 -6.70
N VAL A 70 11.81 -9.66 -7.94
CA VAL A 70 12.17 -10.58 -9.02
C VAL A 70 13.62 -10.33 -9.50
N GLN A 71 14.13 -9.11 -9.37
CA GLN A 71 15.56 -8.82 -9.59
C GLN A 71 16.43 -9.47 -8.51
N ASP A 72 16.04 -9.40 -7.24
CA ASP A 72 16.73 -10.07 -6.15
C ASP A 72 16.76 -11.60 -6.36
N LEU A 73 15.64 -12.18 -6.82
CA LEU A 73 15.59 -13.59 -7.23
C LEU A 73 16.57 -13.90 -8.37
N GLY A 74 16.72 -13.02 -9.36
CA GLY A 74 17.68 -13.18 -10.45
C GLY A 74 19.13 -13.06 -10.00
N HIS A 75 19.43 -12.22 -9.02
CA HIS A 75 20.76 -12.18 -8.39
C HIS A 75 21.03 -13.45 -7.62
N TYR A 76 20.10 -13.90 -6.80
CA TYR A 76 20.19 -15.18 -6.09
C TYR A 76 20.44 -16.37 -7.04
N GLN A 77 19.73 -16.45 -8.17
CA GLN A 77 19.93 -17.49 -9.18
C GLN A 77 21.38 -17.53 -9.68
N ARG A 78 21.98 -16.37 -9.94
CA ARG A 78 23.38 -16.26 -10.40
C ARG A 78 24.36 -16.67 -9.31
N GLU A 79 24.18 -16.15 -8.11
CA GLU A 79 25.05 -16.40 -6.97
C GLU A 79 25.03 -17.86 -6.52
N SER A 80 23.89 -18.54 -6.62
CA SER A 80 23.72 -19.96 -6.34
C SER A 80 24.25 -20.89 -7.45
N GLY A 81 24.73 -20.33 -8.57
CA GLY A 81 25.19 -21.12 -9.71
C GLY A 81 24.04 -21.75 -10.53
N ALA A 82 22.79 -21.42 -10.25
CA ALA A 82 21.61 -21.97 -10.97
C ALA A 82 21.38 -21.35 -12.37
N GLY A 83 22.33 -20.52 -12.84
CA GLY A 83 22.29 -19.93 -14.17
C GLY A 83 22.05 -18.41 -14.17
N ASN A 84 21.95 -17.84 -15.37
CA ASN A 84 21.82 -16.40 -15.55
C ASN A 84 20.62 -15.95 -16.40
N GLN A 85 19.77 -16.92 -16.79
CA GLN A 85 18.59 -16.65 -17.62
C GLN A 85 17.31 -16.78 -16.79
N MET A 86 16.60 -15.68 -16.59
CA MET A 86 15.39 -15.62 -15.76
C MET A 86 14.27 -16.55 -16.27
N ARG A 87 14.16 -16.78 -17.59
CA ARG A 87 13.17 -17.73 -18.14
C ARG A 87 13.46 -19.18 -17.79
N GLN A 88 14.70 -19.50 -17.41
CA GLN A 88 15.12 -20.87 -17.03
C GLN A 88 15.03 -21.12 -15.54
N ILE A 89 14.56 -20.16 -14.75
CA ILE A 89 14.40 -20.32 -13.32
C ILE A 89 13.56 -21.55 -12.99
N THR A 90 13.95 -22.28 -11.96
CA THR A 90 13.26 -23.50 -11.54
C THR A 90 12.47 -23.31 -10.25
N PRO A 91 11.49 -24.17 -9.94
CA PRO A 91 10.82 -24.16 -8.64
C PRO A 91 11.80 -24.27 -7.46
N GLU A 92 12.85 -25.08 -7.62
CA GLU A 92 13.91 -25.29 -6.60
C GLU A 92 14.69 -23.99 -6.34
N THR A 93 15.01 -23.24 -7.39
CA THR A 93 15.66 -21.91 -7.25
C THR A 93 14.79 -20.95 -6.47
N ILE A 94 13.48 -20.93 -6.75
CA ILE A 94 12.52 -20.08 -6.03
C ILE A 94 12.38 -20.53 -4.57
N ARG A 95 12.33 -21.84 -4.31
CA ARG A 95 12.31 -22.39 -2.95
C ARG A 95 13.54 -21.92 -2.16
N GLY A 96 14.74 -22.09 -2.75
CA GLY A 96 15.99 -21.66 -2.13
C GLY A 96 16.02 -20.15 -1.84
N PHE A 97 15.56 -19.33 -2.79
CA PHE A 97 15.47 -17.88 -2.61
C PHE A 97 14.53 -17.48 -1.45
N ILE A 98 13.32 -18.06 -1.39
CA ILE A 98 12.39 -17.73 -0.31
C ILE A 98 12.95 -18.22 1.02
N ALA A 99 13.53 -19.43 1.07
CA ALA A 99 14.16 -19.99 2.26
C ALA A 99 15.31 -19.11 2.77
N SER A 100 16.15 -18.58 1.88
CA SER A 100 17.22 -17.65 2.27
C SER A 100 16.68 -16.38 2.91
N LYS A 101 15.60 -15.81 2.37
CA LYS A 101 14.96 -14.61 2.95
C LYS A 101 14.29 -14.89 4.30
N VAL A 102 13.70 -16.06 4.46
CA VAL A 102 13.17 -16.51 5.78
C VAL A 102 14.31 -16.67 6.80
N ALA A 103 15.43 -17.25 6.40
CA ALA A 103 16.62 -17.39 7.24
C ALA A 103 17.25 -16.04 7.63
N GLU A 104 17.13 -15.01 6.77
CA GLU A 104 17.50 -13.63 7.09
C GLU A 104 16.57 -12.97 8.14
N GLY A 105 15.52 -13.65 8.59
CA GLY A 105 14.58 -13.13 9.59
C GLY A 105 13.66 -12.05 9.08
N VAL A 106 13.24 -12.10 7.83
CA VAL A 106 12.29 -11.12 7.27
C VAL A 106 10.88 -11.32 7.83
N SER A 107 10.08 -10.25 7.86
CA SER A 107 8.70 -10.31 8.35
C SER A 107 7.79 -11.18 7.46
N ASP A 108 6.76 -11.81 8.05
CA ASP A 108 5.78 -12.60 7.30
C ASP A 108 5.09 -11.76 6.20
N SER A 109 4.83 -10.49 6.45
CA SER A 109 4.31 -9.57 5.43
C SER A 109 5.24 -9.42 4.22
N TYR A 110 6.57 -9.46 4.44
CA TYR A 110 7.54 -9.40 3.34
C TYR A 110 7.63 -10.76 2.63
N VAL A 111 7.64 -11.88 3.36
CA VAL A 111 7.54 -13.23 2.75
C VAL A 111 6.29 -13.33 1.87
N LYS A 112 5.15 -12.85 2.33
CA LYS A 112 3.93 -12.78 1.51
C LYS A 112 4.12 -11.95 0.24
N SER A 113 4.84 -10.83 0.33
CA SER A 113 5.16 -10.00 -0.85
C SER A 113 6.06 -10.73 -1.84
N ILE A 114 7.08 -11.46 -1.35
CA ILE A 114 7.97 -12.31 -2.17
C ILE A 114 7.15 -13.38 -2.89
N ARG A 115 6.32 -14.12 -2.16
CA ARG A 115 5.46 -15.17 -2.74
C ARG A 115 4.57 -14.62 -3.84
N MET A 116 3.93 -13.46 -3.61
CA MET A 116 3.10 -12.80 -4.63
C MET A 116 3.90 -12.38 -5.86
N ALA A 117 5.12 -11.88 -5.68
CA ALA A 117 5.98 -11.48 -6.79
C ALA A 117 6.45 -12.69 -7.60
N CYS A 118 6.87 -13.79 -6.94
CA CYS A 118 7.24 -15.04 -7.58
C CYS A 118 6.08 -15.66 -8.37
N ASN A 119 4.86 -15.65 -7.80
CA ASN A 119 3.66 -16.15 -8.49
C ASN A 119 3.32 -15.31 -9.73
N LYS A 120 3.43 -13.99 -9.61
CA LYS A 120 3.22 -13.08 -10.73
C LYS A 120 4.25 -13.29 -11.84
N PHE A 121 5.51 -13.46 -11.47
CA PHE A 121 6.59 -13.78 -12.39
C PHE A 121 6.38 -15.15 -13.07
N ALA A 122 5.99 -16.19 -12.31
CA ALA A 122 5.72 -17.51 -12.82
C ALA A 122 4.62 -17.47 -13.91
N ALA A 123 3.55 -16.71 -13.71
CA ALA A 123 2.49 -16.51 -14.69
C ALA A 123 2.99 -15.88 -16.01
N CYS A 124 4.14 -15.18 -15.98
CA CYS A 124 4.75 -14.56 -17.15
C CYS A 124 5.70 -15.50 -17.95
N LEU A 125 6.01 -16.70 -17.43
CA LEU A 125 7.00 -17.59 -18.07
C LEU A 125 6.47 -18.32 -19.31
N GLY A 126 5.15 -18.34 -19.53
CA GLY A 126 4.53 -19.02 -20.67
C GLY A 126 4.53 -20.56 -20.56
N ASP A 127 4.86 -21.10 -19.37
CA ASP A 127 4.91 -22.52 -19.05
C ASP A 127 3.95 -22.81 -17.91
N ALA A 128 2.79 -23.39 -18.21
CA ALA A 128 1.73 -23.62 -17.24
C ALA A 128 2.13 -24.65 -16.16
N GLU A 129 2.85 -25.71 -16.55
CA GLU A 129 3.28 -26.75 -15.61
C GLU A 129 4.32 -26.20 -14.63
N LYS A 130 5.33 -25.50 -15.14
CA LYS A 130 6.33 -24.82 -14.30
C LYS A 130 5.68 -23.81 -13.38
N SER A 131 4.75 -23.00 -13.90
CA SER A 131 4.01 -22.03 -13.10
C SER A 131 3.25 -22.68 -11.96
N ALA A 132 2.55 -23.79 -12.20
CA ALA A 132 1.84 -24.54 -11.17
C ALA A 132 2.81 -25.04 -10.07
N LYS A 133 3.95 -25.62 -10.45
CA LYS A 133 4.99 -26.07 -9.50
C LYS A 133 5.53 -24.91 -8.67
N ILE A 134 5.76 -23.73 -9.28
CA ILE A 134 6.19 -22.52 -8.54
C ILE A 134 5.12 -22.07 -7.55
N PHE A 135 3.83 -22.09 -7.93
CA PHE A 135 2.75 -21.75 -7.00
C PHE A 135 2.69 -22.68 -5.80
N ASP A 136 2.91 -23.98 -6.00
CA ASP A 136 2.92 -24.95 -4.90
C ASP A 136 4.11 -24.67 -3.97
N VAL A 137 5.30 -24.48 -4.51
CA VAL A 137 6.49 -24.08 -3.74
C VAL A 137 6.23 -22.81 -2.93
N THR A 138 5.63 -21.78 -3.51
CA THR A 138 5.38 -20.54 -2.77
C THR A 138 4.38 -20.72 -1.62
N LYS A 139 3.45 -21.67 -1.70
CA LYS A 139 2.51 -21.99 -0.61
C LYS A 139 3.21 -22.58 0.63
N GLU A 140 4.30 -23.32 0.44
CA GLU A 140 5.07 -23.92 1.54
C GLU A 140 5.55 -22.85 2.56
N PHE A 141 5.75 -21.63 2.10
CA PHE A 141 6.22 -20.50 2.92
C PHE A 141 5.11 -19.59 3.47
N ALA A 142 3.87 -20.07 3.51
CA ALA A 142 2.80 -19.29 4.12
C ALA A 142 2.99 -19.20 5.63
N GLY A 143 3.15 -17.98 6.16
CA GLY A 143 3.39 -17.77 7.59
C GLY A 143 4.81 -18.11 8.05
N ALA A 144 5.76 -18.29 7.12
CA ALA A 144 7.14 -18.66 7.46
C ALA A 144 8.02 -17.49 7.93
N GLY A 145 7.56 -16.26 7.76
CA GLY A 145 8.31 -15.08 8.23
C GLY A 145 8.10 -14.82 9.71
N ILE A 146 8.93 -13.93 10.25
CA ILE A 146 8.79 -13.51 11.64
C ILE A 146 7.53 -12.67 11.78
N ASN A 147 6.64 -13.08 12.67
CA ASN A 147 5.59 -12.19 13.16
C ASN A 147 6.27 -11.17 14.08
N LYS A 148 6.64 -10.03 13.52
CA LYS A 148 7.00 -8.89 14.37
C LYS A 148 5.72 -8.48 15.09
N GLU A 149 5.72 -8.56 16.41
CA GLU A 149 4.75 -7.82 17.21
C GLU A 149 4.72 -6.41 16.63
N LEU A 150 3.53 -5.96 16.27
CA LEU A 150 3.39 -4.61 15.76
C LEU A 150 3.68 -3.71 16.95
N ASP A 151 4.90 -3.16 17.01
CA ASP A 151 5.21 -2.05 17.89
C ASP A 151 4.07 -1.04 17.81
N GLN A 152 3.77 -0.39 18.91
CA GLN A 152 2.80 0.70 18.96
C GLN A 152 2.87 1.55 17.69
N ILE A 153 1.78 1.60 16.93
CA ILE A 153 1.75 2.32 15.65
C ILE A 153 1.24 3.76 15.86
N ARG A 154 0.54 4.00 16.97
CA ARG A 154 0.00 5.30 17.35
C ARG A 154 1.08 6.18 18.01
N PHE A 155 0.95 7.49 17.86
CA PHE A 155 1.66 8.42 18.72
C PHE A 155 1.06 8.39 20.13
N ASN A 156 1.89 8.53 21.15
CA ASN A 156 1.44 8.72 22.53
C ASN A 156 0.80 10.10 22.68
N ASP A 157 1.45 11.12 22.12
CA ASP A 157 0.95 12.49 22.07
C ASP A 157 0.96 13.00 20.63
N PRO A 158 -0.12 12.76 19.86
CA PRO A 158 -0.20 13.20 18.48
C PRO A 158 -0.18 14.73 18.33
N GLN A 159 -0.66 15.48 19.35
CA GLN A 159 -0.64 16.94 19.32
C GLN A 159 0.79 17.47 19.47
N ALA A 160 1.57 16.94 20.40
CA ALA A 160 2.98 17.31 20.52
C ALA A 160 3.76 17.04 19.22
N VAL A 161 3.45 15.96 18.50
CA VAL A 161 4.06 15.71 17.17
C VAL A 161 3.66 16.80 16.18
N ILE A 162 2.38 17.19 16.11
CA ILE A 162 1.89 18.26 15.23
C ILE A 162 2.61 19.58 15.52
N ASP A 163 2.75 19.93 16.79
CA ASP A 163 3.38 21.18 17.23
C ASP A 163 4.87 21.26 16.87
N HIS A 164 5.54 20.11 16.70
CA HIS A 164 6.94 20.02 16.25
C HIS A 164 7.10 19.96 14.73
N ILE A 165 6.03 19.88 13.94
CA ILE A 165 6.11 19.94 12.46
C ILE A 165 6.42 21.39 12.06
N SER A 166 7.53 21.60 11.35
CA SER A 166 7.99 22.95 10.98
C SER A 166 7.26 23.53 9.76
N ASP A 167 6.81 22.67 8.83
CA ASP A 167 6.11 23.09 7.61
C ASP A 167 4.59 23.18 7.86
N PRO A 168 3.98 24.38 7.73
CA PRO A 168 2.54 24.56 7.99
C PRO A 168 1.64 23.69 7.10
N LYS A 169 2.04 23.39 5.85
CA LYS A 169 1.27 22.48 4.97
C LYS A 169 1.30 21.05 5.51
N CYS A 170 2.42 20.64 6.07
CA CYS A 170 2.56 19.33 6.71
C CYS A 170 1.77 19.26 8.03
N GLN A 171 1.73 20.35 8.81
CA GLN A 171 0.87 20.44 10.00
C GLN A 171 -0.59 20.24 9.63
N ILE A 172 -1.09 20.94 8.61
CA ILE A 172 -2.46 20.81 8.11
C ILE A 172 -2.78 19.36 7.72
N ILE A 173 -1.88 18.68 7.01
CA ILE A 173 -2.08 17.25 6.65
C ILE A 173 -2.23 16.39 7.93
N ALA A 174 -1.40 16.63 8.94
CA ALA A 174 -1.45 15.89 10.20
C ALA A 174 -2.75 16.18 10.99
N GLU A 175 -3.16 17.44 11.10
CA GLU A 175 -4.43 17.85 11.71
C GLU A 175 -5.63 17.20 11.01
N ILE A 176 -5.66 17.19 9.67
CA ILE A 176 -6.72 16.52 8.89
C ILE A 176 -6.71 15.01 9.14
N GLN A 177 -5.55 14.37 9.17
CA GLN A 177 -5.48 12.94 9.45
C GLN A 177 -5.96 12.60 10.88
N LEU A 178 -5.63 13.45 11.85
CA LEU A 178 -6.04 13.26 13.23
C LEU A 178 -7.53 13.49 13.44
N SER A 179 -8.15 14.42 12.71
CA SER A 179 -9.58 14.75 12.83
C SER A 179 -10.50 13.86 12.00
N THR A 180 -10.03 13.34 10.87
CA THR A 180 -10.87 12.61 9.91
C THR A 180 -10.47 11.16 9.66
N GLY A 181 -9.28 10.77 10.09
CA GLY A 181 -8.70 9.47 9.78
C GLY A 181 -8.36 9.26 8.30
N LEU A 182 -8.32 10.28 7.46
CA LEU A 182 -7.94 10.17 6.05
C LEU A 182 -6.53 9.60 5.87
N ARG A 183 -6.31 8.89 4.75
CA ARG A 183 -4.93 8.49 4.38
C ARG A 183 -4.12 9.71 3.99
N VAL A 184 -2.83 9.68 4.22
CA VAL A 184 -1.94 10.80 3.88
C VAL A 184 -2.10 11.28 2.42
N ASN A 185 -2.23 10.36 1.48
CA ASN A 185 -2.42 10.74 0.08
C ASN A 185 -3.78 11.40 -0.19
N ASP A 186 -4.80 11.06 0.59
CA ASP A 186 -6.13 11.65 0.50
C ASP A 186 -6.10 13.06 1.14
N ALA A 187 -5.46 13.20 2.30
CA ALA A 187 -5.32 14.48 3.01
C ALA A 187 -4.39 15.51 2.33
N ARG A 188 -3.65 15.13 1.29
CA ARG A 188 -2.74 16.03 0.56
C ARG A 188 -3.40 16.76 -0.62
N TYR A 189 -4.49 16.21 -1.15
CA TYR A 189 -5.24 16.76 -2.28
C TYR A 189 -6.70 16.92 -1.89
N ILE A 190 -7.09 18.13 -1.62
CA ILE A 190 -8.35 18.45 -0.96
C ILE A 190 -9.18 19.33 -1.88
N ARG A 191 -10.49 19.13 -1.88
CA ARG A 191 -11.47 20.05 -2.42
C ARG A 191 -12.22 20.67 -1.25
N LEU A 192 -12.20 21.99 -1.18
CA LEU A 192 -12.94 22.77 -0.19
C LEU A 192 -14.42 22.81 -0.58
N ASN A 193 -15.31 22.51 0.36
CA ASN A 193 -16.73 22.72 0.20
C ASN A 193 -17.09 24.17 0.60
N PRO A 194 -18.12 24.76 -0.03
CA PRO A 194 -18.47 26.18 0.19
C PRO A 194 -19.11 26.44 1.56
N ASP A 195 -19.41 25.40 2.35
CA ASP A 195 -19.95 25.49 3.70
C ASP A 195 -18.96 26.07 4.74
N GLY A 196 -17.68 26.15 4.39
CA GLY A 196 -16.62 26.73 5.23
C GLY A 196 -16.12 25.81 6.37
N HIS A 197 -16.51 24.53 6.43
CA HIS A 197 -16.07 23.61 7.48
C HIS A 197 -15.89 22.16 7.03
N THR A 198 -16.31 21.78 5.80
CA THR A 198 -16.13 20.44 5.25
C THR A 198 -15.23 20.43 4.02
N ILE A 199 -14.64 19.26 3.77
CA ILE A 199 -13.81 18.98 2.60
C ILE A 199 -14.29 17.72 1.89
N GLU A 200 -13.98 17.65 0.60
CA GLU A 200 -14.09 16.45 -0.22
C GLU A 200 -12.70 15.98 -0.63
N VAL A 201 -12.48 14.69 -0.69
CA VAL A 201 -11.20 14.12 -1.16
C VAL A 201 -11.45 13.01 -2.18
N HIS A 202 -10.54 12.89 -3.14
CA HIS A 202 -10.51 11.80 -4.10
C HIS A 202 -9.50 10.74 -3.62
N SER A 203 -10.03 9.69 -3.03
CA SER A 203 -9.24 8.59 -2.50
C SER A 203 -8.78 7.63 -3.59
N LYS A 204 -7.97 6.65 -3.19
CA LYS A 204 -7.41 5.62 -4.08
C LYS A 204 -8.51 4.96 -4.93
N ALA A 205 -8.19 4.77 -6.23
CA ALA A 205 -9.09 4.21 -7.24
C ALA A 205 -10.28 5.14 -7.63
N GLY A 206 -10.10 6.46 -7.48
CA GLY A 206 -11.11 7.44 -7.91
C GLY A 206 -12.34 7.52 -7.00
N ARG A 207 -12.30 6.85 -5.83
CA ARG A 207 -13.38 6.94 -4.86
C ARG A 207 -13.46 8.35 -4.31
N VAL A 208 -14.62 8.99 -4.45
CA VAL A 208 -14.92 10.26 -3.79
C VAL A 208 -15.30 9.95 -2.34
N VAL A 209 -14.68 10.68 -1.42
CA VAL A 209 -15.04 10.71 0.01
C VAL A 209 -15.62 12.10 0.27
N PRO A 210 -16.94 12.22 0.28
CA PRO A 210 -17.60 13.50 0.42
C PRO A 210 -17.61 13.95 1.88
N GLN A 211 -17.73 15.25 2.07
CA GLN A 211 -18.13 15.91 3.32
C GLN A 211 -17.40 15.41 4.57
N GLN A 212 -16.06 15.51 4.56
CA GLN A 212 -15.30 15.31 5.79
C GLN A 212 -15.32 16.60 6.59
N GLU A 213 -15.85 16.54 7.79
CA GLU A 213 -15.84 17.68 8.69
C GLU A 213 -14.45 17.86 9.30
N ILE A 214 -13.91 19.07 9.15
CA ILE A 214 -12.59 19.45 9.70
C ILE A 214 -12.69 20.68 10.61
N GLY A 215 -13.88 21.25 10.75
CA GLY A 215 -14.11 22.50 11.50
C GLY A 215 -13.68 23.75 10.72
N ALA A 216 -14.21 24.90 11.13
CA ALA A 216 -14.00 26.16 10.43
C ALA A 216 -12.54 26.64 10.47
N ASP A 217 -11.86 26.50 11.59
CA ASP A 217 -10.47 26.97 11.76
C ASP A 217 -9.51 26.20 10.85
N LEU A 218 -9.60 24.86 10.83
CA LEU A 218 -8.76 24.05 9.96
C LEU A 218 -9.14 24.25 8.48
N TRP A 219 -10.43 24.45 8.18
CA TRP A 219 -10.87 24.78 6.83
C TRP A 219 -10.22 26.10 6.36
N GLN A 220 -10.20 27.15 7.19
CA GLN A 220 -9.55 28.42 6.87
C GLN A 220 -8.04 28.27 6.64
N LYS A 221 -7.35 27.46 7.46
CA LYS A 221 -5.94 27.13 7.25
C LYS A 221 -5.73 26.50 5.86
N VAL A 222 -6.56 25.53 5.48
CA VAL A 222 -6.50 24.89 4.15
C VAL A 222 -6.79 25.91 3.04
N ALA A 223 -7.83 26.73 3.20
CA ALA A 223 -8.26 27.72 2.21
C ALA A 223 -7.18 28.76 1.92
N SER A 224 -6.34 29.11 2.90
CA SER A 224 -5.22 30.05 2.70
C SER A 224 -4.17 29.56 1.68
N TYR A 225 -4.19 28.28 1.32
CA TYR A 225 -3.33 27.68 0.31
C TYR A 225 -4.04 27.39 -1.02
N ALA A 226 -5.33 27.74 -1.14
CA ALA A 226 -6.04 27.63 -2.41
C ALA A 226 -5.54 28.69 -3.40
N GLU A 227 -5.40 28.29 -4.66
CA GLU A 227 -5.18 29.26 -5.73
C GLU A 227 -6.45 30.08 -5.97
N GLU A 228 -6.27 31.34 -6.33
CA GLU A 228 -7.39 32.25 -6.58
C GLU A 228 -8.39 31.65 -7.60
N GLY A 229 -9.67 31.66 -7.22
CA GLY A 229 -10.74 31.07 -8.02
C GLY A 229 -10.83 29.55 -8.04
N LYS A 230 -9.96 28.85 -7.30
CA LYS A 230 -9.98 27.39 -7.19
C LYS A 230 -10.41 26.94 -5.80
N ASN A 231 -11.19 25.87 -5.74
CA ASN A 231 -11.57 25.20 -4.49
C ASN A 231 -10.71 23.95 -4.19
N THR A 232 -9.68 23.69 -4.99
CA THR A 232 -8.78 22.55 -4.82
C THR A 232 -7.43 22.99 -4.27
N VAL A 233 -6.94 22.27 -3.30
CA VAL A 233 -5.67 22.56 -2.62
C VAL A 233 -4.75 21.35 -2.69
N SER A 234 -3.49 21.58 -3.12
CA SER A 234 -2.40 20.61 -3.01
C SER A 234 -1.44 21.09 -1.95
N LEU A 235 -1.27 20.32 -0.88
CA LEU A 235 -0.48 20.73 0.28
C LEU A 235 1.01 20.40 0.09
N ALA A 236 1.45 19.20 0.47
CA ALA A 236 2.85 18.79 0.42
C ALA A 236 3.05 17.47 -0.33
N THR A 237 4.27 17.19 -0.78
CA THR A 237 4.60 15.86 -1.34
C THR A 237 4.64 14.79 -0.24
N TYR A 238 4.42 13.53 -0.61
CA TYR A 238 4.46 12.42 0.36
C TYR A 238 5.81 12.32 1.07
N ASP A 239 6.90 12.45 0.32
CA ASP A 239 8.24 12.28 0.89
C ASP A 239 8.62 13.45 1.81
N HIS A 240 8.20 14.67 1.47
CA HIS A 240 8.40 15.82 2.35
C HIS A 240 7.58 15.68 3.63
N TYR A 241 6.30 15.32 3.53
CA TYR A 241 5.47 15.06 4.71
C TYR A 241 6.06 13.95 5.59
N ARG A 242 6.51 12.85 4.99
CA ARG A 242 7.16 11.75 5.72
C ARG A 242 8.41 12.21 6.46
N TYR A 243 9.22 13.05 5.83
CA TYR A 243 10.41 13.62 6.46
C TYR A 243 10.05 14.50 7.66
N GLU A 244 9.12 15.44 7.50
CA GLU A 244 8.68 16.35 8.56
C GLU A 244 8.06 15.60 9.75
N VAL A 245 7.16 14.65 9.51
CA VAL A 245 6.57 13.79 10.57
C VAL A 245 7.66 12.99 11.29
N GLY A 246 8.62 12.42 10.54
CA GLY A 246 9.72 11.67 11.15
C GLY A 246 10.64 12.53 12.03
N LYS A 247 10.88 13.78 11.66
CA LYS A 247 11.63 14.75 12.44
C LYS A 247 10.85 15.18 13.69
N ALA A 248 9.59 15.54 13.52
CA ALA A 248 8.71 16.00 14.57
C ALA A 248 8.45 14.92 15.64
N ALA A 249 8.20 13.68 15.23
CA ALA A 249 8.01 12.55 16.14
C ALA A 249 9.24 12.34 17.05
N ARG A 250 10.45 12.40 16.48
CA ARG A 250 11.68 12.32 17.28
C ARG A 250 11.83 13.49 18.27
N ALA A 251 11.47 14.71 17.85
CA ALA A 251 11.51 15.89 18.70
C ALA A 251 10.49 15.80 19.86
N ALA A 252 9.33 15.20 19.60
CA ALA A 252 8.31 14.92 20.60
C ALA A 252 8.61 13.71 21.50
N GLY A 253 9.76 13.02 21.31
CA GLY A 253 10.12 11.84 22.10
C GLY A 253 9.36 10.56 21.75
N GLU A 254 8.72 10.52 20.58
CA GLU A 254 7.98 9.34 20.12
C GLU A 254 8.92 8.25 19.61
N THR A 255 8.61 7.00 19.94
CA THR A 255 9.33 5.81 19.44
C THR A 255 8.93 5.44 18.02
N VAL A 256 7.78 5.92 17.56
CA VAL A 256 7.19 5.67 16.24
C VAL A 256 7.25 6.93 15.39
N ALA A 257 7.60 6.78 14.12
CA ALA A 257 7.70 7.88 13.16
C ALA A 257 7.05 7.49 11.82
N ARG A 258 5.74 7.20 11.82
CA ARG A 258 5.02 6.73 10.63
C ARG A 258 3.92 7.71 10.21
N THR A 259 3.79 7.95 8.92
CA THR A 259 2.78 8.87 8.36
C THR A 259 1.33 8.40 8.56
N HIS A 260 1.11 7.14 8.92
CA HIS A 260 -0.22 6.59 9.24
C HIS A 260 -0.57 6.66 10.73
N SER A 261 0.36 7.08 11.60
CA SER A 261 0.15 7.09 13.06
C SER A 261 -1.02 7.98 13.47
N PHE A 262 -1.18 9.17 12.87
CA PHE A 262 -2.33 10.03 13.13
C PHE A 262 -3.67 9.37 12.80
N ARG A 263 -3.74 8.61 11.71
CA ARG A 263 -4.93 7.83 11.36
C ARG A 263 -5.20 6.70 12.35
N HIS A 264 -4.15 6.12 12.93
CA HIS A 264 -4.30 5.15 14.02
C HIS A 264 -4.80 5.84 15.31
N ASN A 265 -4.30 7.03 15.65
CA ASN A 265 -4.81 7.84 16.75
C ASN A 265 -6.31 8.15 16.58
N TYR A 266 -6.71 8.63 15.39
CA TYR A 266 -8.13 8.86 15.08
C TYR A 266 -8.98 7.61 15.30
N ALA A 267 -8.58 6.47 14.76
CA ALA A 267 -9.34 5.24 14.87
C ALA A 267 -9.49 4.76 16.32
N TYR A 268 -8.42 4.89 17.10
CA TYR A 268 -8.42 4.56 18.52
C TYR A 268 -9.33 5.49 19.33
N ASN A 269 -9.21 6.80 19.12
CA ASN A 269 -10.04 7.77 19.80
C ASN A 269 -11.51 7.57 19.49
N LEU A 270 -11.86 7.45 18.20
CA LEU A 270 -13.24 7.18 17.78
C LEU A 270 -13.80 5.89 18.39
N ASN A 271 -12.99 4.82 18.45
CA ASN A 271 -13.42 3.58 19.08
C ASN A 271 -13.72 3.75 20.57
N ASN A 272 -12.87 4.49 21.28
CA ASN A 272 -13.06 4.75 22.71
C ASN A 272 -14.29 5.64 22.97
N ASP A 273 -14.48 6.67 22.16
CA ASP A 273 -15.65 7.57 22.28
C ASP A 273 -16.95 6.82 22.03
N LEU A 274 -16.99 5.94 21.01
CA LEU A 274 -18.14 5.11 20.72
C LEU A 274 -18.45 4.13 21.87
N GLN A 275 -17.43 3.50 22.44
CA GLN A 275 -17.62 2.60 23.57
C GLN A 275 -18.04 3.36 24.84
N ALA A 276 -17.49 4.53 25.10
CA ALA A 276 -17.91 5.41 26.20
C ALA A 276 -19.36 5.87 26.03
N ALA A 277 -19.81 6.06 24.79
CA ALA A 277 -21.22 6.33 24.45
C ALA A 277 -22.13 5.09 24.52
N GLY A 278 -21.63 3.92 24.94
CA GLY A 278 -22.40 2.69 25.14
C GLY A 278 -22.42 1.75 23.94
N ALA A 279 -21.66 2.00 22.88
CA ALA A 279 -21.59 1.05 21.77
C ALA A 279 -20.81 -0.22 22.19
N GLY A 280 -21.36 -1.38 21.88
CA GLY A 280 -20.64 -2.65 22.08
C GLY A 280 -19.39 -2.72 21.19
N LYS A 281 -18.36 -3.49 21.62
CA LYS A 281 -17.06 -3.61 20.96
C LYS A 281 -17.16 -3.81 19.43
N TYR A 282 -17.95 -4.77 18.97
CA TYR A 282 -18.10 -5.06 17.54
C TYR A 282 -18.82 -3.94 16.78
N SER A 283 -19.79 -3.27 17.40
CA SER A 283 -20.49 -2.13 16.85
C SER A 283 -19.54 -0.94 16.67
N ALA A 284 -18.74 -0.63 17.70
CA ALA A 284 -17.72 0.41 17.63
C ALA A 284 -16.69 0.12 16.52
N GLN A 285 -16.14 -1.09 16.47
CA GLN A 285 -15.21 -1.50 15.41
C GLN A 285 -15.82 -1.38 14.00
N ALA A 286 -17.09 -1.74 13.83
CA ALA A 286 -17.78 -1.59 12.56
C ALA A 286 -17.93 -0.12 12.16
N GLN A 287 -18.22 0.77 13.10
CA GLN A 287 -18.32 2.21 12.85
C GLN A 287 -16.96 2.81 12.51
N VAL A 288 -15.89 2.46 13.26
CA VAL A 288 -14.50 2.86 12.94
C VAL A 288 -14.12 2.39 11.54
N SER A 289 -14.42 1.15 11.16
CA SER A 289 -14.12 0.65 9.81
C SER A 289 -14.79 1.48 8.71
N ARG A 290 -16.05 1.87 8.91
CA ARG A 290 -16.78 2.75 7.97
C ARG A 290 -16.18 4.15 7.92
N ALA A 291 -15.88 4.75 9.08
CA ALA A 291 -15.25 6.06 9.17
C ALA A 291 -13.87 6.10 8.48
N LEU A 292 -13.15 4.99 8.53
CA LEU A 292 -11.89 4.82 7.79
C LEU A 292 -12.08 4.45 6.31
N TYR A 293 -13.30 4.40 5.78
CA TYR A 293 -13.61 4.00 4.40
C TYR A 293 -13.07 2.62 4.03
N HIS A 294 -13.14 1.67 4.97
CA HIS A 294 -12.87 0.26 4.70
C HIS A 294 -14.19 -0.49 4.43
N GLU A 295 -14.19 -1.30 3.36
CA GLU A 295 -15.33 -2.18 3.03
C GLU A 295 -15.34 -3.45 3.90
N ARG A 296 -14.25 -3.70 4.64
CA ARG A 296 -14.02 -4.91 5.42
C ARG A 296 -13.94 -4.58 6.89
N LEU A 297 -14.80 -5.22 7.68
CA LEU A 297 -14.87 -4.98 9.13
C LEU A 297 -13.64 -5.53 9.89
N ASP A 298 -12.98 -6.56 9.38
CA ASP A 298 -11.78 -7.17 9.96
C ASP A 298 -10.51 -6.28 9.90
N ILE A 299 -10.63 -5.09 9.33
CA ILE A 299 -9.52 -4.13 9.25
C ILE A 299 -9.45 -3.24 10.50
N ALA A 300 -10.58 -2.92 11.13
CA ALA A 300 -10.62 -2.01 12.28
C ALA A 300 -9.71 -2.45 13.45
N PRO A 301 -9.65 -3.72 13.86
CA PRO A 301 -8.77 -4.17 14.94
C PRO A 301 -7.30 -3.78 14.72
N ARG A 302 -6.83 -3.77 13.47
CA ARG A 302 -5.45 -3.39 13.12
C ARG A 302 -5.12 -1.92 13.39
N TYR A 303 -6.13 -1.08 13.54
CA TYR A 303 -5.98 0.34 13.86
C TYR A 303 -6.19 0.62 15.34
N ILE A 304 -6.91 -0.25 16.05
CA ILE A 304 -7.39 -0.04 17.42
C ILE A 304 -6.50 -0.76 18.43
N ASP A 305 -6.11 -2.01 18.13
CA ASP A 305 -5.45 -2.91 19.09
C ASP A 305 -3.91 -2.70 19.15
N ASN A 306 -3.35 -1.75 18.38
CA ASN A 306 -1.90 -1.49 18.29
C ASN A 306 -1.51 -0.08 18.68
#